data_185b6824405648b2a65a6de7950cfef0
#
_entry.id   185b6824405648b2a65a6de7950cfef0
#
_cell.length_a   1.000
_cell.length_b   1.000
_cell.length_c   1.000
_cell.angle_alpha   90.00
_cell.angle_beta   90.00
_cell.angle_gamma   90.00
#
_symmetry.space_group_name_H-M   'P 1'
#
loop_
_entity.id
_entity.type
_entity.pdbx_description
1 polymer ?
#
loop_
_entity_poly.entity_id
_entity_poly.type
_entity_poly.pdbx_seq_one_letter_code
_entity_poly.pdbx_strand_id
1 'polypeptide(L)'
;DWNRGVNGRVLAEYGSYNTYTVGGQANISGNKSASKTRLYYQHSDNDYTYLNKVLTNIPFREKRQDAAYSQFGIMQEGYFRVSPYTRLTAVAWYQKNHRNLPQPLGVVNRSQEDQEENNFRGYAGLDFSRGIHELHVKAAWLYFCQTYDIRYDGGLFDPKGNKNRSNTAQVVADYTYSPTDKLILNTTLTYSHDLIRVSSYIDIDSSKYTLDPFQPPP
;
A
#
# COMPACT_ATOMS: atom_id res chain seq x y z
N ASP A 1 7.68 -22.52 -15.71
CA ASP A 1 8.68 -23.60 -15.74
C ASP A 1 9.23 -23.81 -14.33
N TRP A 2 9.09 -25.03 -13.82
CA TRP A 2 9.55 -25.46 -12.51
C TRP A 2 10.99 -25.99 -12.59
N ASN A 3 11.83 -25.39 -13.42
CA ASN A 3 13.22 -25.77 -13.52
C ASN A 3 13.94 -25.45 -12.21
N ARG A 4 14.65 -26.43 -11.66
CA ARG A 4 15.48 -26.25 -10.48
C ARG A 4 16.46 -25.11 -10.70
N GLY A 5 16.47 -24.16 -9.79
CA GLY A 5 17.43 -23.08 -9.86
C GLY A 5 17.21 -21.98 -8.87
N VAL A 6 18.21 -21.16 -8.76
CA VAL A 6 18.18 -19.91 -8.03
C VAL A 6 18.60 -18.82 -8.99
N ASN A 7 17.80 -17.79 -9.11
CA ASN A 7 18.17 -16.58 -9.84
C ASN A 7 17.74 -15.33 -9.08
N GLY A 8 18.44 -14.25 -9.33
CA GLY A 8 18.16 -12.97 -8.69
C GLY A 8 18.40 -11.81 -9.64
N ARG A 9 17.80 -10.69 -9.31
CA ARG A 9 17.98 -9.43 -10.00
C ARG A 9 18.05 -8.31 -8.97
N VAL A 10 18.96 -7.37 -9.18
CA VAL A 10 19.06 -6.12 -8.42
C VAL A 10 18.82 -4.95 -9.36
N LEU A 11 18.12 -3.93 -8.87
CA LEU A 11 17.85 -2.68 -9.53
C LEU A 11 18.37 -1.56 -8.66
N ALA A 12 19.07 -0.60 -9.26
CA ALA A 12 19.43 0.67 -8.65
C ALA A 12 19.30 1.77 -9.70
N GLU A 13 18.52 2.80 -9.38
CA GLU A 13 18.28 3.94 -10.27
C GLU A 13 18.45 5.22 -9.47
N TYR A 14 18.96 6.24 -10.12
CA TYR A 14 19.09 7.59 -9.57
C TYR A 14 18.65 8.62 -10.61
N GLY A 15 17.93 9.65 -10.19
CA GLY A 15 17.36 10.66 -11.05
C GLY A 15 17.35 12.05 -10.43
N SER A 16 16.66 12.99 -11.08
CA SER A 16 16.50 14.37 -10.62
C SER A 16 15.76 14.44 -9.28
N TYR A 17 15.92 15.54 -8.56
CA TYR A 17 15.25 15.83 -7.29
C TYR A 17 15.54 14.77 -6.19
N ASN A 18 16.80 14.32 -6.15
CA ASN A 18 17.25 13.27 -5.24
C ASN A 18 16.37 12.00 -5.31
N THR A 19 15.88 11.70 -6.52
CA THR A 19 15.08 10.50 -6.73
C THR A 19 15.98 9.29 -6.84
N TYR A 20 15.75 8.28 -6.02
CA TYR A 20 16.43 7.00 -6.14
C TYR A 20 15.49 5.84 -5.89
N THR A 21 15.75 4.77 -6.62
CA THR A 21 15.05 3.49 -6.48
C THR A 21 16.07 2.39 -6.30
N VAL A 22 15.89 1.58 -5.28
CA VAL A 22 16.66 0.35 -5.09
C VAL A 22 15.71 -0.81 -4.93
N GLY A 23 16.05 -1.94 -5.51
CA GLY A 23 15.19 -3.11 -5.46
C GLY A 23 15.93 -4.40 -5.69
N GLY A 24 15.30 -5.49 -5.32
CA GLY A 24 15.82 -6.83 -5.52
C GLY A 24 14.71 -7.85 -5.73
N GLN A 25 15.07 -8.89 -6.47
CA GLN A 25 14.24 -10.06 -6.68
C GLN A 25 15.09 -11.30 -6.54
N ALA A 26 14.56 -12.28 -5.81
CA ALA A 26 15.11 -13.62 -5.71
C ALA A 26 14.04 -14.64 -6.09
N ASN A 27 14.39 -15.60 -6.94
CA ASN A 27 13.54 -16.72 -7.31
C ASN A 27 14.28 -18.02 -6.97
N ILE A 28 13.62 -18.89 -6.25
CA ILE A 28 14.12 -20.21 -5.87
C ILE A 28 13.11 -21.24 -6.35
N SER A 29 13.53 -22.16 -7.17
CA SER A 29 12.64 -23.20 -7.70
C SER A 29 13.23 -24.58 -7.48
N GLY A 30 12.39 -25.49 -7.05
CA GLY A 30 12.66 -26.91 -6.91
C GLY A 30 11.64 -27.75 -7.69
N ASN A 31 11.66 -29.06 -7.50
CA ASN A 31 10.78 -29.97 -8.24
C ASN A 31 9.30 -29.83 -7.86
N LYS A 32 9.02 -29.46 -6.59
CA LYS A 32 7.66 -29.39 -6.05
C LYS A 32 7.26 -28.02 -5.52
N SER A 33 8.23 -27.10 -5.40
CA SER A 33 7.99 -25.78 -4.84
C SER A 33 8.77 -24.72 -5.60
N ALA A 34 8.21 -23.53 -5.66
CA ALA A 34 8.90 -22.33 -6.11
C ALA A 34 8.55 -21.17 -5.18
N SER A 35 9.51 -20.31 -4.96
CA SER A 35 9.40 -19.13 -4.13
C SER A 35 9.96 -17.93 -4.89
N LYS A 36 9.27 -16.79 -4.83
CA LYS A 36 9.71 -15.56 -5.43
C LYS A 36 9.53 -14.43 -4.45
N THR A 37 10.64 -13.79 -4.12
CA THR A 37 10.66 -12.62 -3.23
C THR A 37 11.02 -11.40 -4.05
N ARG A 38 10.30 -10.31 -3.88
CA ARG A 38 10.62 -8.99 -4.43
C ARG A 38 10.57 -7.97 -3.32
N LEU A 39 11.51 -7.05 -3.34
CA LEU A 39 11.51 -5.89 -2.47
C LEU A 39 11.97 -4.67 -3.23
N TYR A 40 11.49 -3.51 -2.84
CA TYR A 40 11.94 -2.24 -3.38
C TYR A 40 11.76 -1.12 -2.36
N TYR A 41 12.59 -0.11 -2.52
CA TYR A 41 12.46 1.18 -1.86
C TYR A 41 12.67 2.28 -2.88
N GLN A 42 11.84 3.31 -2.81
CA GLN A 42 11.92 4.50 -3.64
C GLN A 42 11.80 5.75 -2.77
N HIS A 43 12.56 6.77 -3.09
CA HIS A 43 12.49 8.07 -2.46
C HIS A 43 12.69 9.18 -3.48
N SER A 44 12.08 10.35 -3.24
CA SER A 44 12.35 11.60 -3.96
C SER A 44 12.05 12.78 -3.06
N ASP A 45 12.89 13.81 -3.10
CA ASP A 45 12.61 15.09 -2.46
C ASP A 45 11.55 15.87 -3.24
N ASN A 46 11.45 15.61 -4.54
CA ASN A 46 10.48 16.22 -5.45
C ASN A 46 10.46 17.76 -5.37
N ASP A 47 11.63 18.36 -5.08
CA ASP A 47 11.87 19.78 -4.79
C ASP A 47 12.13 20.62 -6.05
N TYR A 48 11.40 20.34 -7.13
CA TYR A 48 11.56 21.04 -8.41
C TYR A 48 11.37 22.55 -8.30
N THR A 49 12.10 23.29 -9.13
CA THR A 49 11.96 24.75 -9.24
C THR A 49 10.83 25.12 -10.18
N TYR A 50 9.95 25.98 -9.75
CA TYR A 50 8.85 26.49 -10.54
C TYR A 50 8.81 28.03 -10.53
N LEU A 51 8.05 28.61 -11.46
CA LEU A 51 7.82 30.05 -11.51
C LEU A 51 6.56 30.42 -10.73
N ASN A 52 6.75 31.02 -9.55
CA ASN A 52 5.63 31.48 -8.73
C ASN A 52 5.10 32.81 -9.30
N LYS A 53 3.81 32.84 -9.63
CA LYS A 53 3.09 34.00 -10.17
C LYS A 53 1.94 34.45 -9.27
N VAL A 54 1.77 33.83 -8.13
CA VAL A 54 0.57 34.00 -7.28
C VAL A 54 0.82 35.02 -6.17
N LEU A 55 2.00 34.99 -5.54
CA LEU A 55 2.28 35.80 -4.36
C LEU A 55 2.69 37.25 -4.66
N THR A 56 3.16 37.54 -5.86
CA THR A 56 3.62 38.87 -6.25
C THR A 56 3.29 39.17 -7.71
N ASN A 57 3.19 40.46 -8.03
CA ASN A 57 3.02 40.89 -9.41
C ASN A 57 4.26 40.64 -10.29
N ILE A 58 5.40 40.32 -9.68
CA ILE A 58 6.64 39.99 -10.35
C ILE A 58 6.88 38.48 -10.16
N PRO A 59 6.86 37.68 -11.23
CA PRO A 59 7.15 36.28 -11.15
C PRO A 59 8.57 35.98 -10.63
N PHE A 60 8.71 35.05 -9.70
CA PHE A 60 10.02 34.63 -9.20
C PHE A 60 10.15 33.10 -9.17
N ARG A 61 11.39 32.63 -9.24
CA ARG A 61 11.65 31.19 -9.15
C ARG A 61 11.72 30.74 -7.69
N GLU A 62 11.01 29.68 -7.40
CA GLU A 62 10.93 29.09 -6.07
C GLU A 62 11.06 27.57 -6.17
N LYS A 63 11.68 26.94 -5.17
CA LYS A 63 11.69 25.49 -5.00
C LYS A 63 10.40 25.02 -4.34
N ARG A 64 9.83 23.94 -4.87
CA ARG A 64 8.71 23.27 -4.21
C ARG A 64 9.15 22.72 -2.86
N GLN A 65 8.46 23.10 -1.80
CA GLN A 65 8.67 22.60 -0.44
C GLN A 65 7.60 21.56 -0.10
N ASP A 66 7.90 20.69 0.86
CA ASP A 66 6.98 19.70 1.41
C ASP A 66 6.33 18.81 0.32
N ALA A 67 7.15 18.32 -0.62
CA ALA A 67 6.71 17.47 -1.73
C ALA A 67 7.40 16.10 -1.73
N ALA A 68 8.22 15.82 -0.73
CA ALA A 68 8.96 14.57 -0.63
C ALA A 68 8.02 13.36 -0.51
N TYR A 69 8.45 12.25 -1.10
CA TYR A 69 7.77 10.98 -0.91
C TYR A 69 8.76 9.83 -0.72
N SER A 70 8.32 8.80 -0.02
CA SER A 70 9.03 7.54 0.06
C SER A 70 8.06 6.37 -0.02
N GLN A 71 8.53 5.28 -0.62
CA GLN A 71 7.75 4.07 -0.81
C GLN A 71 8.62 2.84 -0.54
N PHE A 72 8.09 1.92 0.25
CA PHE A 72 8.69 0.61 0.48
C PHE A 72 7.69 -0.46 0.11
N GLY A 73 8.15 -1.53 -0.54
CA GLY A 73 7.32 -2.69 -0.84
C GLY A 73 8.08 -4.00 -0.75
N ILE A 74 7.39 -5.01 -0.25
CA ILE A 74 7.86 -6.39 -0.24
C ILE A 74 6.73 -7.31 -0.71
N MET A 75 7.06 -8.25 -1.58
CA MET A 75 6.14 -9.25 -2.08
C MET A 75 6.79 -10.62 -2.02
N GLN A 76 6.05 -11.57 -1.48
CA GLN A 76 6.42 -12.96 -1.40
C GLN A 76 5.38 -13.80 -2.14
N GLU A 77 5.82 -14.59 -3.11
CA GLU A 77 5.01 -15.57 -3.80
C GLU A 77 5.53 -16.98 -3.47
N GLY A 78 4.65 -17.90 -3.20
CA GLY A 78 4.95 -19.30 -2.96
C GLY A 78 4.03 -20.20 -3.78
N TYR A 79 4.62 -21.22 -4.38
CA TYR A 79 3.92 -22.24 -5.17
C TYR A 79 4.36 -23.62 -4.68
N PHE A 80 3.40 -24.50 -4.47
CA PHE A 80 3.68 -25.84 -3.99
C PHE A 80 2.81 -26.87 -4.70
N ARG A 81 3.44 -27.86 -5.32
CA ARG A 81 2.79 -29.02 -5.93
C ARG A 81 2.67 -30.14 -4.91
N VAL A 82 1.49 -30.26 -4.30
CA VAL A 82 1.19 -31.29 -3.30
C VAL A 82 1.15 -32.68 -3.94
N SER A 83 0.51 -32.76 -5.12
CA SER A 83 0.36 -33.96 -5.90
C SER A 83 0.37 -33.64 -7.41
N PRO A 84 0.34 -34.64 -8.30
CA PRO A 84 0.14 -34.37 -9.74
C PRO A 84 -1.14 -33.62 -10.05
N TYR A 85 -2.14 -33.70 -9.16
CA TYR A 85 -3.47 -33.15 -9.33
C TYR A 85 -3.73 -31.89 -8.52
N THR A 86 -2.83 -31.54 -7.57
CA THR A 86 -3.10 -30.49 -6.59
C THR A 86 -1.93 -29.52 -6.52
N ARG A 87 -2.24 -28.23 -6.67
CA ARG A 87 -1.31 -27.11 -6.51
C ARG A 87 -1.83 -26.13 -5.47
N LEU A 88 -0.95 -25.64 -4.63
CA LEU A 88 -1.19 -24.53 -3.72
C LEU A 88 -0.40 -23.31 -4.18
N THR A 89 -1.01 -22.16 -4.02
CA THR A 89 -0.38 -20.85 -4.27
C THR A 89 -0.63 -19.97 -3.06
N ALA A 90 0.38 -19.23 -2.63
CA ALA A 90 0.24 -18.20 -1.62
C ALA A 90 1.00 -16.96 -2.05
N VAL A 91 0.38 -15.79 -1.89
CA VAL A 91 1.00 -14.49 -2.16
C VAL A 91 0.72 -13.57 -0.99
N ALA A 92 1.75 -12.88 -0.56
CA ALA A 92 1.65 -11.79 0.41
C ALA A 92 2.38 -10.58 -0.15
N TRP A 93 1.74 -9.43 -0.14
CA TRP A 93 2.31 -8.16 -0.56
C TRP A 93 2.03 -7.11 0.49
N TYR A 94 3.09 -6.48 0.98
CA TYR A 94 3.03 -5.32 1.85
C TYR A 94 3.65 -4.12 1.17
N GLN A 95 3.01 -2.97 1.30
CA GLN A 95 3.49 -1.69 0.78
C GLN A 95 3.21 -0.59 1.80
N LYS A 96 4.23 0.23 2.06
CA LYS A 96 4.13 1.44 2.86
C LYS A 96 4.51 2.63 1.99
N ASN A 97 3.65 3.66 1.96
CA ASN A 97 3.89 4.94 1.30
C ASN A 97 3.85 6.03 2.34
N HIS A 98 4.77 6.97 2.23
CA HIS A 98 4.75 8.21 2.98
C HIS A 98 5.00 9.36 2.01
N ARG A 99 4.19 10.41 2.10
CA ARG A 99 4.36 11.61 1.31
C ARG A 99 3.98 12.85 2.08
N ASN A 100 4.76 13.89 1.89
CA ASN A 100 4.40 15.22 2.29
C ASN A 100 3.50 15.83 1.23
N LEU A 101 2.49 16.56 1.64
CA LEU A 101 1.53 17.21 0.75
C LEU A 101 1.86 18.69 0.69
N PRO A 102 2.35 19.16 -0.46
CA PRO A 102 2.73 20.56 -0.61
C PRO A 102 1.51 21.46 -0.60
N GLN A 103 1.59 22.52 0.16
CA GLN A 103 0.51 23.50 0.24
C GLN A 103 0.16 24.13 -1.12
N PRO A 104 -1.10 24.55 -1.32
CA PRO A 104 -1.48 25.41 -2.43
C PRO A 104 -0.66 26.71 -2.46
N LEU A 105 -0.37 27.21 -3.65
CA LEU A 105 0.33 28.48 -3.80
C LEU A 105 -0.53 29.63 -3.26
N GLY A 106 0.10 30.58 -2.58
CA GLY A 106 -0.56 31.79 -2.08
C GLY A 106 -1.21 31.64 -0.69
N VAL A 107 -1.05 30.51 -0.03
CA VAL A 107 -1.50 30.32 1.35
C VAL A 107 -0.51 30.99 2.31
N VAL A 108 -1.02 31.85 3.19
CA VAL A 108 -0.21 32.63 4.16
C VAL A 108 0.08 31.81 5.41
N ASN A 109 -0.85 30.97 5.83
CA ASN A 109 -0.67 30.11 7.01
C ASN A 109 -0.01 28.81 6.57
N ARG A 110 1.22 28.60 7.05
CA ARG A 110 1.96 27.36 6.75
C ARG A 110 1.45 26.21 7.61
N SER A 111 1.09 25.15 6.96
CA SER A 111 0.86 23.84 7.60
C SER A 111 1.80 22.82 6.98
N GLN A 112 2.17 21.82 7.76
CA GLN A 112 2.83 20.61 7.27
C GLN A 112 1.76 19.54 7.18
N GLU A 113 1.62 18.97 6.01
CA GLU A 113 0.63 17.94 5.74
C GLU A 113 1.33 16.67 5.29
N ASP A 114 1.03 15.60 6.01
CA ASP A 114 1.62 14.29 5.79
C ASP A 114 0.53 13.27 5.49
N GLN A 115 0.82 12.36 4.57
CA GLN A 115 -0.02 11.20 4.29
C GLN A 115 0.80 9.93 4.38
N GLU A 116 0.36 9.01 5.22
CA GLU A 116 0.93 7.67 5.31
C GLU A 116 -0.12 6.64 4.87
N GLU A 117 0.30 5.67 4.05
CA GLU A 117 -0.53 4.56 3.61
C GLU A 117 0.19 3.25 3.90
N ASN A 118 -0.55 2.33 4.51
CA ASN A 118 -0.12 0.96 4.74
C ASN A 118 -1.09 0.02 4.03
N ASN A 119 -0.57 -0.76 3.10
CA ASN A 119 -1.33 -1.73 2.31
C ASN A 119 -0.79 -3.13 2.56
N PHE A 120 -1.66 -4.04 2.89
CA PHE A 120 -1.38 -5.47 2.87
C PHE A 120 -2.38 -6.17 1.96
N ARG A 121 -1.88 -7.06 1.11
CA ARG A 121 -2.68 -7.91 0.24
C ARG A 121 -2.13 -9.32 0.31
N GLY A 122 -2.97 -10.25 0.73
CA GLY A 122 -2.62 -11.65 0.78
C GLY A 122 -3.66 -12.49 0.04
N TYR A 123 -3.22 -13.52 -0.65
CA TYR A 123 -4.15 -14.53 -1.12
C TYR A 123 -3.54 -15.93 -1.04
N ALA A 124 -4.40 -16.92 -0.84
CA ALA A 124 -4.08 -18.34 -0.93
C ALA A 124 -5.00 -18.98 -1.98
N GLY A 125 -4.44 -19.84 -2.80
CA GLY A 125 -5.16 -20.57 -3.84
C GLY A 125 -4.90 -22.06 -3.76
N LEU A 126 -5.92 -22.84 -4.04
CA LEU A 126 -5.87 -24.28 -4.23
C LEU A 126 -6.45 -24.61 -5.60
N ASP A 127 -5.65 -25.24 -6.44
CA ASP A 127 -6.09 -25.81 -7.72
C ASP A 127 -6.04 -27.32 -7.63
N PHE A 128 -7.16 -27.97 -7.87
CA PHE A 128 -7.28 -29.42 -7.94
C PHE A 128 -7.92 -29.81 -9.26
N SER A 129 -7.32 -30.72 -10.00
CA SER A 129 -7.88 -31.27 -11.24
C SER A 129 -7.55 -32.75 -11.33
N ARG A 130 -8.61 -33.60 -11.31
CA ARG A 130 -8.47 -35.05 -11.46
C ARG A 130 -9.69 -35.63 -12.18
N GLY A 131 -9.43 -36.19 -13.37
CA GLY A 131 -10.46 -36.82 -14.18
C GLY A 131 -11.57 -35.82 -14.59
N ILE A 132 -12.77 -36.07 -14.13
CA ILE A 132 -13.98 -35.28 -14.47
C ILE A 132 -14.21 -34.13 -13.47
N HIS A 133 -13.31 -33.91 -12.50
CA HIS A 133 -13.46 -32.91 -11.44
C HIS A 133 -12.34 -31.87 -11.52
N GLU A 134 -12.74 -30.60 -11.54
CA GLU A 134 -11.84 -29.45 -11.32
C GLU A 134 -12.39 -28.60 -10.18
N LEU A 135 -11.50 -28.16 -9.28
CA LEU A 135 -11.82 -27.28 -8.18
C LEU A 135 -10.74 -26.20 -8.07
N HIS A 136 -11.16 -24.94 -8.11
CA HIS A 136 -10.32 -23.78 -7.86
C HIS A 136 -10.87 -23.02 -6.67
N VAL A 137 -10.12 -22.94 -5.59
CA VAL A 137 -10.48 -22.15 -4.42
C VAL A 137 -9.45 -21.04 -4.24
N LYS A 138 -9.93 -19.81 -4.07
CA LYS A 138 -9.10 -18.64 -3.77
C LYS A 138 -9.66 -17.93 -2.56
N ALA A 139 -8.82 -17.67 -1.57
CA ALA A 139 -9.12 -16.82 -0.44
C ALA A 139 -8.19 -15.62 -0.45
N ALA A 140 -8.71 -14.42 -0.31
CA ALA A 140 -7.96 -13.17 -0.31
C ALA A 140 -8.28 -12.36 0.93
N TRP A 141 -7.27 -11.66 1.43
CA TRP A 141 -7.41 -10.67 2.48
C TRP A 141 -6.65 -9.40 2.09
N LEU A 142 -7.37 -8.26 2.14
CA LEU A 142 -6.84 -6.95 1.83
C LEU A 142 -7.01 -6.06 3.05
N TYR A 143 -5.94 -5.42 3.45
CA TYR A 143 -5.94 -4.41 4.48
C TYR A 143 -5.37 -3.13 3.91
N PHE A 144 -6.10 -2.03 4.12
CA PHE A 144 -5.68 -0.68 3.79
C PHE A 144 -5.81 0.21 5.01
N CYS A 145 -4.78 0.98 5.30
CA CYS A 145 -4.82 2.01 6.32
C CYS A 145 -4.17 3.27 5.77
N GLN A 146 -4.90 4.36 5.76
CA GLN A 146 -4.41 5.69 5.41
C GLN A 146 -4.54 6.61 6.62
N THR A 147 -3.45 7.30 6.92
CA THR A 147 -3.43 8.38 7.93
C THR A 147 -3.06 9.67 7.20
N TYR A 148 -3.79 10.73 7.51
CA TYR A 148 -3.53 12.08 7.02
C TYR A 148 -3.44 13.00 8.20
N ASP A 149 -2.33 13.71 8.33
CA ASP A 149 -2.02 14.59 9.47
C ASP A 149 -1.76 16.01 8.97
N ILE A 150 -2.30 16.99 9.70
CA ILE A 150 -2.05 18.41 9.49
C ILE A 150 -1.45 18.99 10.77
N ARG A 151 -0.30 19.63 10.65
CA ARG A 151 0.38 20.38 11.72
C ARG A 151 0.57 21.81 11.26
N TYR A 152 0.19 22.76 12.10
CA TYR A 152 0.30 24.19 11.78
C TYR A 152 1.59 24.78 12.36
N ASP A 153 2.29 25.55 11.56
CA ASP A 153 3.47 26.29 12.01
C ASP A 153 3.08 27.32 13.07
N GLY A 154 3.93 27.43 14.11
CA GLY A 154 3.74 28.39 15.20
C GLY A 154 2.74 27.96 16.30
N GLY A 155 2.22 26.74 16.23
CA GLY A 155 1.37 26.18 17.28
C GLY A 155 0.04 26.94 17.51
N LEU A 156 -0.43 27.69 16.49
CA LEU A 156 -1.67 28.47 16.55
C LEU A 156 -2.92 27.58 16.59
N PHE A 157 -2.81 26.36 16.09
CA PHE A 157 -3.89 25.38 16.07
C PHE A 157 -3.35 24.01 16.47
N ASP A 158 -4.21 23.21 17.07
CA ASP A 158 -3.88 21.83 17.40
C ASP A 158 -3.71 20.98 16.14
N PRO A 159 -2.77 20.03 16.13
CA PRO A 159 -2.66 19.05 15.07
C PRO A 159 -3.98 18.28 14.92
N LYS A 160 -4.38 18.04 13.70
CA LYS A 160 -5.57 17.26 13.39
C LYS A 160 -5.32 16.28 12.26
N GLY A 161 -6.09 15.24 12.21
CA GLY A 161 -5.90 14.23 11.19
C GLY A 161 -7.11 13.33 11.01
N ASN A 162 -6.98 12.49 9.99
CA ASN A 162 -7.93 11.45 9.63
C ASN A 162 -7.23 10.11 9.56
N LYS A 163 -7.93 9.07 9.98
CA LYS A 163 -7.48 7.69 9.80
C LYS A 163 -8.58 6.85 9.19
N ASN A 164 -8.32 6.35 8.00
CA ASN A 164 -9.21 5.48 7.25
C ASN A 164 -8.64 4.07 7.25
N ARG A 165 -9.46 3.08 7.57
CA ARG A 165 -9.07 1.67 7.53
C ARG A 165 -10.11 0.89 6.76
N SER A 166 -9.64 -0.02 5.91
CA SER A 166 -10.48 -0.98 5.22
C SER A 166 -9.90 -2.38 5.40
N ASN A 167 -10.78 -3.34 5.67
CA ASN A 167 -10.47 -4.76 5.66
C ASN A 167 -11.47 -5.45 4.75
N THR A 168 -10.96 -6.18 3.77
CA THR A 168 -11.76 -7.00 2.86
C THR A 168 -11.30 -8.43 2.94
N ALA A 169 -12.20 -9.35 3.21
CA ALA A 169 -11.99 -10.79 3.09
C ALA A 169 -12.88 -11.33 1.98
N GLN A 170 -12.30 -12.10 1.07
CA GLN A 170 -13.01 -12.69 -0.05
C GLN A 170 -12.62 -14.15 -0.23
N VAL A 171 -13.62 -14.99 -0.50
CA VAL A 171 -13.42 -16.39 -0.88
C VAL A 171 -14.20 -16.64 -2.16
N VAL A 172 -13.55 -17.28 -3.12
CA VAL A 172 -14.16 -17.75 -4.37
C VAL A 172 -13.83 -19.22 -4.54
N ALA A 173 -14.84 -20.03 -4.79
CA ALA A 173 -14.70 -21.45 -5.10
C ALA A 173 -15.43 -21.75 -6.42
N ASP A 174 -14.68 -22.21 -7.40
CA ASP A 174 -15.15 -22.62 -8.71
C ASP A 174 -15.01 -24.13 -8.82
N TYR A 175 -16.11 -24.81 -9.07
CA TYR A 175 -16.13 -26.26 -9.25
C TYR A 175 -16.70 -26.60 -10.61
N THR A 176 -15.97 -27.41 -11.37
CA THR A 176 -16.37 -27.94 -12.65
C THR A 176 -16.46 -29.45 -12.58
N TYR A 177 -17.61 -29.96 -13.05
CA TYR A 177 -17.88 -31.40 -13.20
C TYR A 177 -18.17 -31.71 -14.64
N SER A 178 -17.36 -32.56 -15.29
CA SER A 178 -17.42 -32.90 -16.69
C SER A 178 -17.57 -34.42 -16.88
N PRO A 179 -18.74 -35.00 -16.61
CA PRO A 179 -18.93 -36.45 -16.66
C PRO A 179 -18.82 -37.03 -18.07
N THR A 180 -19.04 -36.21 -19.08
CA THR A 180 -18.91 -36.58 -20.51
C THR A 180 -18.40 -35.35 -21.30
N ASP A 181 -17.89 -35.59 -22.50
CA ASP A 181 -17.46 -34.51 -23.42
C ASP A 181 -18.57 -33.53 -23.81
N LYS A 182 -19.84 -33.92 -23.62
CA LYS A 182 -21.03 -33.15 -24.00
C LYS A 182 -21.70 -32.44 -22.80
N LEU A 183 -21.33 -32.78 -21.59
CA LEU A 183 -21.95 -32.22 -20.38
C LEU A 183 -20.89 -31.64 -19.45
N ILE A 184 -20.95 -30.33 -19.24
CA ILE A 184 -20.12 -29.60 -18.31
C ILE A 184 -21.01 -28.82 -17.35
N LEU A 185 -20.84 -29.05 -16.06
CA LEU A 185 -21.56 -28.34 -15.00
C LEU A 185 -20.55 -27.47 -14.24
N ASN A 186 -20.77 -26.16 -14.21
CA ASN A 186 -19.95 -25.20 -13.48
C ASN A 186 -20.75 -24.60 -12.33
N THR A 187 -20.12 -24.53 -11.17
CA THR A 187 -20.69 -23.90 -9.98
C THR A 187 -19.67 -22.96 -9.39
N THR A 188 -20.05 -21.71 -9.18
CA THR A 188 -19.21 -20.70 -8.52
C THR A 188 -19.89 -20.25 -7.25
N LEU A 189 -19.12 -20.29 -6.14
CA LEU A 189 -19.50 -19.72 -4.86
C LEU A 189 -18.56 -18.55 -4.54
N THR A 190 -19.15 -17.38 -4.25
CA THR A 190 -18.40 -16.20 -3.86
C THR A 190 -18.91 -15.68 -2.51
N TYR A 191 -17.99 -15.43 -1.60
CA TYR A 191 -18.24 -14.73 -0.35
C TYR A 191 -17.32 -13.53 -0.26
N SER A 192 -17.86 -12.36 0.13
CA SER A 192 -17.10 -11.14 0.40
C SER A 192 -17.58 -10.50 1.69
N HIS A 193 -16.65 -10.01 2.47
CA HIS A 193 -16.91 -9.24 3.68
C HIS A 193 -16.00 -8.02 3.71
N ASP A 194 -16.61 -6.84 3.77
CA ASP A 194 -15.93 -5.54 3.78
C ASP A 194 -16.23 -4.80 5.08
N LEU A 195 -15.18 -4.33 5.74
CA LEU A 195 -15.28 -3.51 6.94
C LEU A 195 -14.48 -2.22 6.72
N ILE A 196 -15.18 -1.09 6.70
CA ILE A 196 -14.58 0.25 6.55
C ILE A 196 -14.76 1.00 7.86
N ARG A 197 -13.70 1.62 8.34
CA ARG A 197 -13.69 2.50 9.51
C ARG A 197 -13.02 3.82 9.15
N VAL A 198 -13.70 4.91 9.42
CA VAL A 198 -13.22 6.28 9.27
C VAL A 198 -13.19 6.92 10.64
N SER A 199 -12.10 7.55 11.00
CA SER A 199 -11.97 8.32 12.24
C SER A 199 -11.23 9.62 11.96
N SER A 200 -11.71 10.69 12.59
CA SER A 200 -11.00 11.98 12.64
C SER A 200 -10.55 12.21 14.09
N TYR A 201 -9.44 12.87 14.26
CA TYR A 201 -8.91 13.22 15.57
C TYR A 201 -8.32 14.63 15.56
N ILE A 202 -8.33 15.23 16.73
CA ILE A 202 -7.60 16.46 17.03
C ILE A 202 -6.65 16.07 18.16
N ASP A 203 -5.36 16.26 17.97
CA ASP A 203 -4.36 16.02 19.00
C ASP A 203 -4.25 17.30 19.84
N ILE A 204 -5.00 17.32 20.94
CA ILE A 204 -5.00 18.45 21.87
C ILE A 204 -3.84 18.26 22.84
N ASP A 205 -2.82 19.09 22.70
CA ASP A 205 -1.76 19.18 23.70
C ASP A 205 -2.32 19.87 24.94
N SER A 206 -2.83 19.07 25.88
CA SER A 206 -3.39 19.54 27.14
C SER A 206 -2.41 20.38 27.99
N SER A 207 -1.11 20.31 27.73
CA SER A 207 -0.12 21.14 28.42
C SER A 207 -0.18 22.62 28.01
N LYS A 208 -0.74 22.92 26.85
CA LYS A 208 -0.95 24.29 26.35
C LYS A 208 -2.18 24.98 26.94
N TYR A 209 -3.07 24.22 27.55
CA TYR A 209 -4.38 24.69 28.06
C TYR A 209 -4.49 24.58 29.58
N THR A 210 -3.39 24.65 30.32
CA THR A 210 -3.46 24.86 31.76
C THR A 210 -4.07 26.25 31.99
N LEU A 211 -5.38 26.28 32.18
CA LEU A 211 -6.06 27.45 32.72
C LEU A 211 -5.44 27.68 34.10
N ASP A 212 -4.70 28.76 34.23
CA ASP A 212 -4.34 29.27 35.57
C ASP A 212 -5.68 29.63 36.24
N PRO A 213 -6.11 28.93 37.32
CA PRO A 213 -7.39 29.14 37.94
C PRO A 213 -7.44 30.50 38.62
N PHE A 214 -6.36 31.29 38.63
CA PHE A 214 -6.25 32.60 39.28
C PHE A 214 -6.13 33.78 38.29
N GLN A 215 -6.16 33.54 36.98
CA GLN A 215 -6.24 34.65 36.01
C GLN A 215 -7.71 35.10 35.84
N PRO A 216 -8.08 36.34 36.23
CA PRO A 216 -9.40 36.86 35.95
C PRO A 216 -9.60 36.98 34.43
N PRO A 217 -10.81 36.74 33.91
CA PRO A 217 -11.10 36.88 32.49
C PRO A 217 -10.83 38.34 32.05
N PRO A 218 -10.33 38.50 30.78
CA PRO A 218 -10.06 39.81 30.21
C PRO A 218 -11.28 40.72 30.11
#